data_c7f729f33471f8c43da1fb7d33f39f74
#
_entry.id   c7f729f33471f8c43da1fb7d33f39f74
#
_cell.length_a   1.000
_cell.length_b   1.000
_cell.length_c   1.000
_cell.angle_alpha   90.00
_cell.angle_beta   90.00
_cell.angle_gamma   90.00
#
_symmetry.space_group_name_H-M   'P 1'
#
loop_
_entity.id
_entity.type
_entity.pdbx_description
1 polymer ?
#
loop_
_entity_poly.entity_id
_entity_poly.type
_entity_poly.pdbx_seq_one_letter_code
_entity_poly.pdbx_strand_id
1 'polypeptide(L)'
;MTRADRHDRERWIASGLPDAVVTIMFRDATLPPPNAARWYDSSLTTEEIVEFRRAGRSAPDAEFMAALEARGLPTESGFVDAWEGFTPDQILDAIDRGFTSGERFAPWADTVADVTDVEQLAVLGDLVVDRAQAISHLHAGRTPEEIAFSLESGLKVKRVRSWMSRGLSAATARAWSEAGFSAKETARWVEVVADPAVAKSLRKLGFDDESADERRPDGGWNVQTVRRHVAIEAGSPPDLADEWAATPLPDRKLADWVASGVPPLDAERWRKAKFGPSTALVWAAEGFSPEAAAAWRSGGVDPEIAARRRAAGVRPPKGA
;
A
#
# COMPACT_ATOMS: atom_id res chain seq x y z
N MET A 1 12.08 75.81 4.40
CA MET A 1 11.19 74.90 3.68
C MET A 1 11.05 75.41 2.26
N THR A 2 11.61 74.65 1.31
CA THR A 2 11.58 75.04 -0.12
C THR A 2 10.18 74.84 -0.71
N ARG A 3 9.91 75.32 -1.94
CA ARG A 3 8.65 75.11 -2.64
C ARG A 3 8.46 73.60 -2.97
N ALA A 4 9.55 72.85 -3.20
CA ALA A 4 9.56 71.45 -3.40
C ALA A 4 9.15 70.69 -2.12
N ASP A 5 9.74 71.09 -0.97
CA ASP A 5 9.42 70.51 0.33
C ASP A 5 7.93 70.63 0.69
N ARG A 6 7.30 71.78 0.33
CA ARG A 6 5.88 72.01 0.58
C ARG A 6 4.98 71.10 -0.28
N HIS A 7 5.35 70.92 -1.56
CA HIS A 7 4.62 70.09 -2.51
C HIS A 7 4.69 68.58 -2.12
N ASP A 8 5.86 68.18 -1.71
CA ASP A 8 6.03 66.78 -1.24
C ASP A 8 5.26 66.51 0.06
N ARG A 9 5.27 67.51 0.99
CA ARG A 9 4.46 67.38 2.22
C ARG A 9 2.97 67.34 1.93
N GLU A 10 2.47 68.13 0.99
CA GLU A 10 1.07 68.07 0.56
C GLU A 10 0.68 66.70 -0.05
N ARG A 11 1.57 66.08 -0.81
CA ARG A 11 1.38 64.73 -1.35
C ARG A 11 1.35 63.68 -0.24
N TRP A 12 2.17 63.83 0.78
CA TRP A 12 2.15 62.94 1.94
C TRP A 12 0.84 63.04 2.74
N ILE A 13 0.37 64.27 2.97
CA ILE A 13 -0.93 64.50 3.62
C ILE A 13 -2.07 63.94 2.76
N ALA A 14 -2.00 64.12 1.45
CA ALA A 14 -2.99 63.59 0.52
C ALA A 14 -3.01 62.04 0.43
N SER A 15 -2.00 61.37 0.94
CA SER A 15 -1.97 59.89 1.04
C SER A 15 -2.85 59.31 2.17
N GLY A 16 -3.50 60.18 2.98
CA GLY A 16 -4.39 59.77 4.07
C GLY A 16 -3.68 59.44 5.38
N LEU A 17 -2.36 59.66 5.48
CA LEU A 17 -1.60 59.41 6.70
C LEU A 17 -1.84 60.48 7.77
N PRO A 18 -1.87 60.13 9.07
CA PRO A 18 -1.93 61.11 10.17
C PRO A 18 -0.78 62.10 10.14
N ASP A 19 -1.06 63.36 10.45
CA ASP A 19 -0.09 64.48 10.36
C ASP A 19 1.18 64.23 11.21
N ALA A 20 1.06 63.55 12.34
CA ALA A 20 2.18 63.12 13.18
C ALA A 20 3.13 62.15 12.45
N VAL A 21 2.57 61.16 11.78
CA VAL A 21 3.33 60.16 11.00
C VAL A 21 4.00 60.82 9.79
N VAL A 22 3.27 61.68 9.08
CA VAL A 22 3.82 62.47 7.96
C VAL A 22 4.99 63.32 8.42
N THR A 23 4.88 63.96 9.57
CA THR A 23 5.95 64.84 10.09
C THR A 23 7.23 64.09 10.42
N ILE A 24 7.12 62.90 11.01
CA ILE A 24 8.26 62.04 11.34
C ILE A 24 8.90 61.48 10.06
N MET A 25 8.11 60.92 9.18
CA MET A 25 8.58 60.31 7.94
C MET A 25 9.17 61.32 6.97
N PHE A 26 8.57 62.51 6.85
CA PHE A 26 9.09 63.56 6.02
C PHE A 26 10.44 64.11 6.49
N ARG A 27 10.67 64.14 7.82
CA ARG A 27 11.92 64.57 8.40
C ARG A 27 13.06 63.57 8.25
N ASP A 28 12.74 62.29 8.42
CA ASP A 28 13.77 61.26 8.61
C ASP A 28 13.88 60.26 7.43
N ALA A 29 12.98 60.32 6.45
CA ALA A 29 12.98 59.36 5.38
C ALA A 29 12.62 59.95 4.01
N THR A 30 13.31 59.45 3.01
CA THR A 30 13.08 59.70 1.59
C THR A 30 12.02 58.76 1.00
N LEU A 31 10.94 58.48 1.73
CA LEU A 31 9.90 57.54 1.27
C LEU A 31 8.99 58.26 0.26
N PRO A 32 8.78 57.70 -0.94
CA PRO A 32 7.81 58.25 -1.87
C PRO A 32 6.37 58.05 -1.33
N PRO A 33 5.45 59.00 -1.54
CA PRO A 33 4.07 58.95 -1.05
C PRO A 33 3.30 57.63 -1.34
N PRO A 34 3.45 56.98 -2.51
CA PRO A 34 2.77 55.72 -2.79
C PRO A 34 3.15 54.56 -1.86
N ASN A 35 4.38 54.59 -1.34
CA ASN A 35 4.85 53.55 -0.41
C ASN A 35 4.48 53.90 1.05
N ALA A 36 4.16 55.16 1.34
CA ALA A 36 3.80 55.57 2.69
C ALA A 36 2.46 54.97 3.15
N ALA A 37 1.46 54.93 2.28
CA ALA A 37 0.18 54.28 2.60
C ALA A 37 0.36 52.82 3.02
N ARG A 38 1.23 52.08 2.32
CA ARG A 38 1.50 50.66 2.63
C ARG A 38 2.18 50.46 3.98
N TRP A 39 3.02 51.43 4.40
CA TRP A 39 3.61 51.40 5.74
C TRP A 39 2.58 51.71 6.82
N TYR A 40 1.61 52.58 6.54
CA TYR A 40 0.55 52.91 7.46
C TYR A 40 -0.49 51.81 7.64
N ASP A 41 -0.79 51.07 6.57
CA ASP A 41 -1.69 49.92 6.61
C ASP A 41 -1.04 48.72 7.31
N SER A 42 0.28 48.78 7.60
CA SER A 42 0.98 47.76 8.36
C SER A 42 0.57 47.77 9.84
N SER A 43 0.73 46.67 10.54
CA SER A 43 0.50 46.58 12.00
C SER A 43 1.60 47.25 12.84
N LEU A 44 2.59 47.89 12.20
CA LEU A 44 3.77 48.47 12.82
C LEU A 44 3.48 49.81 13.49
N THR A 45 4.14 50.05 14.61
CA THR A 45 4.15 51.37 15.23
C THR A 45 4.97 52.38 14.40
N THR A 46 4.75 53.68 14.62
CA THR A 46 5.49 54.71 13.90
C THR A 46 7.00 54.62 14.13
N GLU A 47 7.42 54.26 15.34
CA GLU A 47 8.81 54.07 15.73
C GLU A 47 9.46 52.92 14.98
N GLU A 48 8.79 51.75 14.92
CA GLU A 48 9.24 50.60 14.17
C GLU A 48 9.36 50.90 12.68
N ILE A 49 8.40 51.58 12.09
CA ILE A 49 8.45 51.98 10.68
C ILE A 49 9.71 52.82 10.40
N VAL A 50 10.03 53.80 11.26
CA VAL A 50 11.22 54.65 11.10
C VAL A 50 12.50 53.82 11.19
N GLU A 51 12.57 52.87 12.13
CA GLU A 51 13.72 51.99 12.33
C GLU A 51 13.96 51.09 11.11
N PHE A 52 12.93 50.38 10.67
CA PHE A 52 13.02 49.51 9.49
C PHE A 52 13.40 50.29 8.22
N ARG A 53 12.88 51.52 8.08
CA ARG A 53 13.24 52.40 6.95
C ARG A 53 14.69 52.85 7.00
N ARG A 54 15.23 53.13 8.17
CA ARG A 54 16.67 53.46 8.34
C ARG A 54 17.55 52.26 7.97
N ALA A 55 17.07 51.05 8.25
CA ALA A 55 17.72 49.79 7.87
C ALA A 55 17.55 49.46 6.37
N GLY A 56 16.84 50.32 5.57
CA GLY A 56 16.65 50.13 4.15
C GLY A 56 15.64 49.06 3.73
N ARG A 57 14.79 48.63 4.65
CA ARG A 57 13.80 47.54 4.40
C ARG A 57 12.52 48.08 3.73
N SER A 58 11.82 47.17 3.03
CA SER A 58 10.48 47.42 2.46
C SER A 58 9.39 47.22 3.54
N ALA A 59 8.16 47.74 3.28
CA ALA A 59 7.05 47.55 4.22
C ALA A 59 6.70 46.07 4.45
N PRO A 60 6.57 45.21 3.42
CA PRO A 60 6.33 43.76 3.63
C PRO A 60 7.43 43.07 4.44
N ASP A 61 8.71 43.43 4.20
CA ASP A 61 9.83 42.86 4.97
C ASP A 61 9.76 43.28 6.43
N ALA A 62 9.39 44.56 6.71
CA ALA A 62 9.25 45.08 8.05
C ALA A 62 8.08 44.41 8.81
N GLU A 63 6.93 44.25 8.17
CA GLU A 63 5.80 43.49 8.73
C GLU A 63 6.18 42.06 9.08
N PHE A 64 6.89 41.37 8.18
CA PHE A 64 7.38 40.04 8.41
C PHE A 64 8.34 39.95 9.59
N MET A 65 9.30 40.89 9.67
CA MET A 65 10.27 40.94 10.77
C MET A 65 9.59 41.21 12.11
N ALA A 66 8.62 42.15 12.16
CA ALA A 66 7.85 42.42 13.38
C ALA A 66 7.01 41.18 13.79
N ALA A 67 6.46 40.46 12.83
CA ALA A 67 5.74 39.22 13.10
C ALA A 67 6.65 38.09 13.66
N LEU A 68 7.92 38.04 13.25
CA LEU A 68 8.93 37.15 13.83
C LEU A 68 9.30 37.58 15.26
N GLU A 69 9.54 38.85 15.49
CA GLU A 69 9.84 39.41 16.82
C GLU A 69 8.71 39.18 17.82
N ALA A 70 7.46 39.38 17.39
CA ALA A 70 6.28 39.07 18.21
C ALA A 70 6.19 37.58 18.64
N ARG A 71 6.82 36.69 17.87
CA ARG A 71 6.96 35.26 18.21
C ARG A 71 8.24 34.95 18.95
N GLY A 72 9.05 35.94 19.29
CA GLY A 72 10.35 35.77 19.96
C GLY A 72 11.42 35.09 19.09
N LEU A 73 11.28 35.24 17.75
CA LEU A 73 12.17 34.61 16.78
C LEU A 73 13.27 35.57 16.29
N PRO A 74 14.42 35.05 15.88
CA PRO A 74 15.49 35.87 15.32
C PRO A 74 15.07 36.57 14.01
N THR A 75 15.46 37.80 13.86
CA THR A 75 15.26 38.63 12.65
C THR A 75 16.54 38.74 11.82
N GLU A 76 17.57 38.00 12.15
CA GLU A 76 18.87 37.99 11.46
C GLU A 76 18.72 37.34 10.06
N SER A 77 19.57 37.80 9.12
CA SER A 77 19.54 37.29 7.72
C SER A 77 19.68 35.78 7.65
N GLY A 78 20.54 35.18 8.48
CA GLY A 78 20.75 33.72 8.50
C GLY A 78 19.51 32.91 8.87
N PHE A 79 18.62 33.45 9.70
CA PHE A 79 17.33 32.80 9.98
C PHE A 79 16.38 32.85 8.76
N VAL A 80 16.33 34.03 8.12
CA VAL A 80 15.48 34.24 6.92
C VAL A 80 15.99 33.43 5.74
N ASP A 81 17.31 33.31 5.58
CA ASP A 81 17.96 32.54 4.51
C ASP A 81 17.63 31.04 4.62
N ALA A 82 17.37 30.52 5.84
CA ALA A 82 16.92 29.12 6.03
C ALA A 82 15.53 28.82 5.45
N TRP A 83 14.83 29.86 4.97
CA TRP A 83 13.50 29.78 4.36
C TRP A 83 13.50 30.19 2.89
N GLU A 84 14.63 30.07 2.20
CA GLU A 84 14.74 30.41 0.79
C GLU A 84 13.65 29.71 -0.05
N GLY A 85 12.97 30.48 -0.89
CA GLY A 85 11.91 29.99 -1.77
C GLY A 85 10.49 30.06 -1.21
N PHE A 86 10.32 30.45 0.07
CA PHE A 86 8.99 30.63 0.68
C PHE A 86 8.61 32.11 0.83
N THR A 87 7.33 32.40 0.71
CA THR A 87 6.79 33.73 0.98
C THR A 87 6.72 34.00 2.49
N PRO A 88 6.72 35.26 2.95
CA PRO A 88 6.55 35.60 4.36
C PRO A 88 5.37 34.89 5.04
N ASP A 89 4.21 34.86 4.38
CA ASP A 89 3.01 34.21 4.91
C ASP A 89 3.20 32.69 5.08
N GLN A 90 3.86 32.03 4.12
CA GLN A 90 4.18 30.61 4.20
C GLN A 90 5.17 30.31 5.33
N ILE A 91 6.13 31.20 5.56
CA ILE A 91 7.10 31.07 6.65
C ILE A 91 6.41 31.19 8.01
N LEU A 92 5.53 32.18 8.18
CA LEU A 92 4.78 32.35 9.42
C LEU A 92 3.85 31.18 9.69
N ASP A 93 3.14 30.70 8.67
CA ASP A 93 2.30 29.49 8.77
C ASP A 93 3.13 28.26 9.16
N ALA A 94 4.29 28.07 8.55
CA ALA A 94 5.19 26.96 8.88
C ALA A 94 5.71 27.04 10.32
N ILE A 95 6.08 28.24 10.77
CA ILE A 95 6.53 28.48 12.15
C ILE A 95 5.40 28.21 13.14
N ASP A 96 4.18 28.67 12.86
CA ASP A 96 3.01 28.41 13.71
C ASP A 96 2.67 26.92 13.80
N ARG A 97 3.06 26.13 12.78
CA ARG A 97 3.00 24.65 12.78
C ARG A 97 4.23 23.99 13.41
N GLY A 98 5.18 24.76 13.95
CA GLY A 98 6.35 24.26 14.67
C GLY A 98 7.58 23.95 13.83
N PHE A 99 7.58 24.25 12.53
CA PHE A 99 8.77 24.06 11.69
C PHE A 99 9.83 25.14 11.96
N THR A 100 11.09 24.75 11.89
CA THR A 100 12.23 25.62 12.21
C THR A 100 13.07 26.00 10.98
N SER A 101 12.81 25.43 9.82
CA SER A 101 13.49 25.76 8.56
C SER A 101 12.65 25.36 7.34
N GLY A 102 12.90 26.03 6.21
CA GLY A 102 12.27 25.73 4.93
C GLY A 102 12.58 24.33 4.41
N GLU A 103 13.78 23.81 4.64
CA GLU A 103 14.15 22.45 4.26
C GLU A 103 13.27 21.38 4.93
N ARG A 104 13.00 21.54 6.22
CA ARG A 104 12.09 20.64 6.95
C ARG A 104 10.64 20.81 6.54
N PHE A 105 10.24 22.04 6.20
CA PHE A 105 8.87 22.37 5.82
C PHE A 105 8.55 21.99 4.37
N ALA A 106 9.48 22.18 3.43
CA ALA A 106 9.25 22.00 2.00
C ALA A 106 8.49 20.71 1.61
N PRO A 107 8.83 19.53 2.16
CA PRO A 107 8.10 18.30 1.86
C PRO A 107 6.64 18.29 2.32
N TRP A 108 6.24 19.22 3.20
CA TRP A 108 4.95 19.25 3.89
C TRP A 108 4.16 20.54 3.58
N ALA A 109 4.68 21.41 2.70
CA ALA A 109 4.10 22.72 2.39
C ALA A 109 2.65 22.61 1.90
N ASP A 110 2.31 21.57 1.13
CA ASP A 110 0.98 21.35 0.59
C ASP A 110 0.06 20.54 1.52
N THR A 111 0.45 20.35 2.79
CA THR A 111 -0.32 19.58 3.77
C THR A 111 -0.73 20.45 4.94
N VAL A 112 -1.62 19.93 5.79
CA VAL A 112 -1.99 20.55 7.08
C VAL A 112 -1.17 20.01 8.26
N ALA A 113 -0.04 19.33 7.98
CA ALA A 113 0.82 18.73 8.99
C ALA A 113 1.49 19.76 9.87
N ASP A 114 1.54 19.53 11.17
CA ASP A 114 2.45 20.20 12.09
C ASP A 114 3.75 19.40 12.32
N VAL A 115 4.68 19.96 13.09
CA VAL A 115 5.96 19.30 13.37
C VAL A 115 5.76 17.99 14.13
N THR A 116 4.76 17.90 14.96
CA THR A 116 4.42 16.67 15.72
C THR A 116 3.95 15.55 14.81
N ASP A 117 3.09 15.89 13.83
CA ASP A 117 2.68 14.94 12.79
C ASP A 117 3.88 14.42 11.99
N VAL A 118 4.78 15.34 11.60
CA VAL A 118 5.99 15.01 10.85
C VAL A 118 6.90 14.08 11.66
N GLU A 119 7.10 14.34 12.95
CA GLU A 119 7.91 13.50 13.83
C GLU A 119 7.29 12.12 14.02
N GLN A 120 5.98 12.03 14.18
CA GLN A 120 5.28 10.75 14.24
C GLN A 120 5.40 9.95 12.94
N LEU A 121 5.35 10.62 11.79
CA LEU A 121 5.49 9.97 10.49
C LEU A 121 6.93 9.67 10.10
N ALA A 122 7.93 10.31 10.73
CA ALA A 122 9.35 10.04 10.48
C ALA A 122 9.74 8.57 10.73
N VAL A 123 9.05 7.89 11.67
CA VAL A 123 9.23 6.44 11.92
C VAL A 123 8.89 5.59 10.70
N LEU A 124 8.08 6.12 9.77
CA LEU A 124 7.63 5.38 8.58
C LEU A 124 8.63 5.44 7.42
N GLY A 125 9.57 6.39 7.46
CA GLY A 125 10.61 6.54 6.43
C GLY A 125 10.03 6.53 5.02
N ASP A 126 10.63 5.73 4.14
CA ASP A 126 10.24 5.60 2.73
C ASP A 126 8.89 4.90 2.49
N LEU A 127 8.26 4.36 3.54
CA LEU A 127 6.93 3.75 3.40
C LEU A 127 5.84 4.77 3.08
N VAL A 128 6.04 6.04 3.42
CA VAL A 128 5.05 7.10 3.19
C VAL A 128 5.17 7.62 1.75
N VAL A 129 4.40 7.05 0.85
CA VAL A 129 4.27 7.52 -0.54
C VAL A 129 3.28 8.68 -0.64
N ASP A 130 2.18 8.63 0.12
CA ASP A 130 1.14 9.66 0.18
C ASP A 130 1.08 10.29 1.58
N ARG A 131 1.76 11.42 1.73
CA ARG A 131 1.86 12.18 2.99
C ARG A 131 0.50 12.70 3.45
N ALA A 132 -0.30 13.23 2.53
CA ALA A 132 -1.61 13.79 2.86
C ALA A 132 -2.54 12.70 3.41
N GLN A 133 -2.50 11.50 2.84
CA GLN A 133 -3.26 10.36 3.34
C GLN A 133 -2.76 9.90 4.72
N ALA A 134 -1.46 9.87 4.95
CA ALA A 134 -0.87 9.48 6.23
C ALA A 134 -1.31 10.46 7.35
N ILE A 135 -1.25 11.77 7.11
CA ILE A 135 -1.71 12.80 8.03
C ILE A 135 -3.20 12.67 8.29
N SER A 136 -4.02 12.47 7.25
CA SER A 136 -5.46 12.23 7.42
C SER A 136 -5.73 11.03 8.35
N HIS A 137 -4.89 10.01 8.31
CA HIS A 137 -5.00 8.86 9.22
C HIS A 137 -4.58 9.21 10.66
N LEU A 138 -3.51 10.01 10.86
CA LEU A 138 -3.12 10.50 12.18
C LEU A 138 -4.23 11.35 12.80
N HIS A 139 -4.78 12.31 12.06
CA HIS A 139 -5.89 13.16 12.53
C HIS A 139 -7.18 12.37 12.78
N ALA A 140 -7.35 11.22 12.13
CA ALA A 140 -8.41 10.26 12.43
C ALA A 140 -8.10 9.35 13.64
N GLY A 141 -7.05 9.64 14.42
CA GLY A 141 -6.65 8.92 15.64
C GLY A 141 -6.02 7.55 15.37
N ARG A 142 -5.33 7.39 14.22
CA ARG A 142 -4.52 6.22 13.92
C ARG A 142 -3.09 6.43 14.39
N THR A 143 -2.48 5.38 14.91
CA THR A 143 -1.07 5.47 15.31
C THR A 143 -0.13 5.28 14.12
N PRO A 144 1.13 5.78 14.19
CA PRO A 144 2.13 5.53 13.16
C PRO A 144 2.31 4.04 12.85
N GLU A 145 2.27 3.17 13.86
CA GLU A 145 2.40 1.73 13.71
C GLU A 145 1.21 1.12 12.94
N GLU A 146 -0.02 1.61 13.17
CA GLU A 146 -1.20 1.20 12.39
C GLU A 146 -1.06 1.61 10.92
N ILE A 147 -0.51 2.78 10.66
CA ILE A 147 -0.26 3.28 9.30
C ILE A 147 0.84 2.44 8.64
N ALA A 148 1.97 2.23 9.32
CA ALA A 148 3.06 1.36 8.84
C ALA A 148 2.54 -0.03 8.47
N PHE A 149 1.83 -0.66 9.40
CA PHE A 149 1.24 -1.98 9.19
C PHE A 149 0.29 -2.00 7.98
N SER A 150 -0.51 -0.95 7.80
CA SER A 150 -1.40 -0.81 6.64
C SER A 150 -0.62 -0.77 5.32
N LEU A 151 0.44 0.03 5.26
CA LEU A 151 1.30 0.17 4.08
C LEU A 151 2.03 -1.14 3.75
N GLU A 152 2.64 -1.78 4.73
CA GLU A 152 3.37 -3.04 4.57
C GLU A 152 2.45 -4.20 4.18
N SER A 153 1.29 -4.33 4.82
CA SER A 153 0.35 -5.43 4.56
C SER A 153 -0.53 -5.22 3.35
N GLY A 154 -0.69 -3.98 2.86
CA GLY A 154 -1.67 -3.61 1.83
C GLY A 154 -3.12 -3.65 2.33
N LEU A 155 -3.36 -3.80 3.62
CA LEU A 155 -4.69 -3.81 4.22
C LEU A 155 -5.17 -2.38 4.46
N LYS A 156 -6.49 -2.17 4.33
CA LYS A 156 -7.09 -0.88 4.72
C LYS A 156 -6.84 -0.61 6.21
N VAL A 157 -6.37 0.59 6.56
CA VAL A 157 -5.97 0.98 7.92
C VAL A 157 -7.03 0.66 8.99
N LYS A 158 -8.31 0.74 8.65
CA LYS A 158 -9.41 0.38 9.57
C LYS A 158 -9.46 -1.10 9.97
N ARG A 159 -8.76 -1.98 9.25
CA ARG A 159 -8.71 -3.43 9.52
C ARG A 159 -7.45 -3.85 10.27
N VAL A 160 -6.39 -3.05 10.26
CA VAL A 160 -5.08 -3.47 10.80
C VAL A 160 -5.10 -3.76 12.30
N ARG A 161 -5.86 -2.98 13.08
CA ARG A 161 -5.93 -3.17 14.54
C ARG A 161 -6.33 -4.60 14.93
N SER A 162 -7.20 -5.25 14.16
CA SER A 162 -7.61 -6.63 14.44
C SER A 162 -6.51 -7.65 14.17
N TRP A 163 -5.55 -7.33 13.31
CA TRP A 163 -4.38 -8.15 13.03
C TRP A 163 -3.28 -7.91 14.07
N MET A 164 -2.96 -6.64 14.32
CA MET A 164 -1.97 -6.24 15.31
C MET A 164 -2.30 -6.72 16.72
N SER A 165 -3.57 -6.61 17.15
CA SER A 165 -4.01 -7.06 18.48
C SER A 165 -3.88 -8.57 18.70
N ARG A 166 -3.61 -9.35 17.66
CA ARG A 166 -3.34 -10.78 17.70
C ARG A 166 -1.87 -11.13 17.51
N GLY A 167 -0.98 -10.13 17.50
CA GLY A 167 0.45 -10.33 17.33
C GLY A 167 0.88 -10.78 15.93
N LEU A 168 -0.01 -10.67 14.92
CA LEU A 168 0.29 -11.09 13.55
C LEU A 168 1.12 -10.02 12.84
N SER A 169 2.17 -10.43 12.15
CA SER A 169 3.00 -9.51 11.35
C SER A 169 2.27 -8.99 10.11
N ALA A 170 2.73 -7.87 9.53
CA ALA A 170 2.18 -7.32 8.30
C ALA A 170 2.31 -8.31 7.12
N ALA A 171 3.44 -9.01 7.02
CA ALA A 171 3.65 -10.05 6.01
C ALA A 171 2.65 -11.22 6.15
N THR A 172 2.45 -11.70 7.37
CA THR A 172 1.43 -12.72 7.69
C THR A 172 0.04 -12.21 7.32
N ALA A 173 -0.31 -10.99 7.73
CA ALA A 173 -1.60 -10.39 7.45
C ALA A 173 -1.87 -10.27 5.95
N ARG A 174 -0.88 -9.89 5.15
CA ARG A 174 -0.96 -9.85 3.69
C ARG A 174 -1.27 -11.24 3.13
N ALA A 175 -0.40 -12.21 3.38
CA ALA A 175 -0.50 -13.54 2.79
C ALA A 175 -1.83 -14.25 3.14
N TRP A 176 -2.24 -14.17 4.40
CA TRP A 176 -3.48 -14.80 4.86
C TRP A 176 -4.74 -14.06 4.42
N SER A 177 -4.70 -12.72 4.35
CA SER A 177 -5.81 -11.92 3.79
C SER A 177 -6.02 -12.19 2.30
N GLU A 178 -4.95 -12.31 1.52
CA GLU A 178 -4.99 -12.70 0.10
C GLU A 178 -5.55 -14.12 -0.10
N ALA A 179 -5.24 -15.01 0.82
CA ALA A 179 -5.83 -16.35 0.85
C ALA A 179 -7.32 -16.36 1.26
N GLY A 180 -7.84 -15.22 1.78
CA GLY A 180 -9.24 -15.04 2.15
C GLY A 180 -9.57 -15.39 3.59
N PHE A 181 -8.59 -15.30 4.50
CA PHE A 181 -8.77 -15.46 5.94
C PHE A 181 -8.90 -14.11 6.64
N SER A 182 -9.71 -14.08 7.68
CA SER A 182 -9.78 -12.96 8.62
C SER A 182 -8.66 -13.05 9.66
N ALA A 183 -8.39 -11.95 10.38
CA ALA A 183 -7.41 -11.96 11.47
C ALA A 183 -7.74 -13.00 12.57
N LYS A 184 -9.04 -13.20 12.85
CA LYS A 184 -9.49 -14.18 13.85
C LYS A 184 -9.24 -15.62 13.39
N GLU A 185 -9.53 -15.92 12.15
CA GLU A 185 -9.25 -17.24 11.57
C GLU A 185 -7.75 -17.48 11.49
N THR A 186 -6.99 -16.49 10.97
CA THR A 186 -5.53 -16.61 10.84
C THR A 186 -4.87 -16.93 12.18
N ALA A 187 -5.26 -16.26 13.26
CA ALA A 187 -4.65 -16.50 14.57
C ALA A 187 -4.81 -17.96 15.06
N ARG A 188 -5.84 -18.66 14.62
CA ARG A 188 -6.05 -20.08 14.93
C ARG A 188 -5.34 -21.00 13.94
N TRP A 189 -5.48 -20.70 12.63
CA TRP A 189 -4.90 -21.51 11.58
C TRP A 189 -3.37 -21.50 11.56
N VAL A 190 -2.72 -20.39 11.94
CA VAL A 190 -1.26 -20.26 11.92
C VAL A 190 -0.56 -21.21 12.89
N GLU A 191 -1.25 -21.63 13.93
CA GLU A 191 -0.76 -22.64 14.90
C GLU A 191 -0.79 -24.07 14.31
N VAL A 192 -1.67 -24.29 13.34
CA VAL A 192 -1.88 -25.61 12.70
C VAL A 192 -1.07 -25.71 11.41
N VAL A 193 -1.06 -24.66 10.62
CA VAL A 193 -0.48 -24.62 9.28
C VAL A 193 0.20 -23.27 9.04
N ALA A 194 1.47 -23.29 8.67
CA ALA A 194 2.22 -22.08 8.37
C ALA A 194 1.85 -21.45 7.01
N ASP A 195 1.45 -22.28 6.03
CA ASP A 195 1.14 -21.84 4.67
C ASP A 195 -0.37 -21.58 4.49
N PRO A 196 -0.79 -20.33 4.19
CA PRO A 196 -2.19 -20.00 3.96
C PRO A 196 -2.81 -20.71 2.74
N ALA A 197 -2.02 -21.13 1.75
CA ALA A 197 -2.54 -21.90 0.61
C ALA A 197 -2.93 -23.32 1.03
N VAL A 198 -2.14 -23.93 1.90
CA VAL A 198 -2.45 -25.24 2.50
C VAL A 198 -3.69 -25.13 3.38
N ALA A 199 -3.78 -24.15 4.26
CA ALA A 199 -4.96 -23.88 5.08
C ALA A 199 -6.23 -23.67 4.23
N LYS A 200 -6.11 -22.93 3.13
CA LYS A 200 -7.21 -22.75 2.16
C LYS A 200 -7.64 -24.06 1.51
N SER A 201 -6.71 -24.95 1.22
CA SER A 201 -7.00 -26.26 0.65
C SER A 201 -7.70 -27.15 1.67
N LEU A 202 -7.24 -27.19 2.92
CA LEU A 202 -7.89 -27.90 4.02
C LEU A 202 -9.32 -27.39 4.26
N ARG A 203 -9.52 -26.06 4.28
CA ARG A 203 -10.86 -25.46 4.42
C ARG A 203 -11.80 -25.87 3.28
N LYS A 204 -11.31 -25.98 2.05
CA LYS A 204 -12.11 -26.50 0.91
C LYS A 204 -12.48 -27.96 1.06
N LEU A 205 -11.69 -28.73 1.78
CA LEU A 205 -11.98 -30.13 2.11
C LEU A 205 -12.91 -30.28 3.32
N GLY A 206 -13.37 -29.17 3.91
CA GLY A 206 -14.28 -29.16 5.04
C GLY A 206 -13.62 -29.13 6.42
N PHE A 207 -12.30 -28.99 6.49
CA PHE A 207 -11.60 -28.82 7.76
C PHE A 207 -11.80 -27.40 8.29
N ASP A 208 -11.99 -27.29 9.58
CA ASP A 208 -11.69 -26.11 10.38
C ASP A 208 -10.32 -26.26 11.05
N ASP A 209 -9.90 -25.26 11.81
CA ASP A 209 -8.60 -25.25 12.49
C ASP A 209 -8.48 -26.39 13.52
N GLU A 210 -9.55 -26.73 14.23
CA GLU A 210 -9.59 -27.79 15.26
C GLU A 210 -9.46 -29.18 14.63
N SER A 211 -10.29 -29.51 13.65
CA SER A 211 -10.25 -30.79 12.94
C SER A 211 -8.98 -30.99 12.12
N ALA A 212 -8.36 -29.91 11.63
CA ALA A 212 -7.07 -29.94 10.96
C ALA A 212 -5.93 -30.23 11.94
N ASP A 213 -6.01 -29.70 13.17
CA ASP A 213 -5.03 -29.99 14.21
C ASP A 213 -5.13 -31.42 14.72
N GLU A 214 -6.35 -31.88 15.00
CA GLU A 214 -6.62 -33.28 15.42
C GLU A 214 -6.10 -34.33 14.42
N ARG A 215 -6.20 -34.05 13.13
CA ARG A 215 -5.77 -34.93 12.03
C ARG A 215 -4.42 -34.57 11.45
N ARG A 216 -3.63 -33.77 12.18
CA ARG A 216 -2.30 -33.33 11.73
C ARG A 216 -1.39 -34.55 11.51
N PRO A 217 -0.88 -34.75 10.29
CA PRO A 217 0.05 -35.86 10.03
C PRO A 217 1.43 -35.59 10.66
N ASP A 218 2.19 -36.65 10.84
CA ASP A 218 3.61 -36.54 11.20
C ASP A 218 4.34 -35.66 10.17
N GLY A 219 5.08 -34.63 10.65
CA GLY A 219 5.70 -33.64 9.79
C GLY A 219 4.80 -32.47 9.38
N GLY A 220 3.54 -32.41 9.87
CA GLY A 220 2.61 -31.31 9.67
C GLY A 220 1.90 -31.32 8.31
N TRP A 221 0.98 -30.36 8.17
CA TRP A 221 0.29 -30.14 6.91
C TRP A 221 1.16 -29.38 5.90
N ASN A 222 1.27 -29.92 4.70
CA ASN A 222 1.86 -29.31 3.53
C ASN A 222 1.10 -29.78 2.27
N VAL A 223 1.48 -29.30 1.09
CA VAL A 223 0.80 -29.65 -0.17
C VAL A 223 0.75 -31.17 -0.39
N GLN A 224 1.84 -31.87 -0.08
CA GLN A 224 1.92 -33.35 -0.28
C GLN A 224 1.01 -34.09 0.69
N THR A 225 1.02 -33.70 1.97
CA THR A 225 0.17 -34.38 2.97
C THR A 225 -1.32 -34.11 2.75
N VAL A 226 -1.70 -32.90 2.26
CA VAL A 226 -3.07 -32.62 1.83
C VAL A 226 -3.47 -33.49 0.65
N ARG A 227 -2.62 -33.61 -0.36
CA ARG A 227 -2.89 -34.45 -1.55
C ARG A 227 -2.98 -35.91 -1.20
N ARG A 228 -2.08 -36.38 -0.32
CA ARG A 228 -2.14 -37.77 0.22
C ARG A 228 -3.47 -38.01 0.93
N HIS A 229 -3.91 -37.08 1.76
CA HIS A 229 -5.21 -37.16 2.43
C HIS A 229 -6.36 -37.26 1.42
N VAL A 230 -6.39 -36.41 0.41
CA VAL A 230 -7.39 -36.44 -0.67
C VAL A 230 -7.41 -37.80 -1.39
N ALA A 231 -6.24 -38.38 -1.63
CA ALA A 231 -6.15 -39.69 -2.28
C ALA A 231 -6.75 -40.78 -1.41
N ILE A 232 -6.45 -40.80 -0.11
CA ILE A 232 -7.00 -41.78 0.83
C ILE A 232 -8.53 -41.67 0.93
N GLU A 233 -9.04 -40.44 1.11
CA GLU A 233 -10.50 -40.18 1.17
C GLU A 233 -11.22 -40.54 -0.14
N ALA A 234 -10.53 -40.49 -1.27
CA ALA A 234 -11.05 -40.91 -2.57
C ALA A 234 -10.94 -42.42 -2.80
N GLY A 235 -10.47 -43.21 -1.81
CA GLY A 235 -10.40 -44.65 -1.84
C GLY A 235 -9.05 -45.22 -2.28
N SER A 236 -7.98 -44.44 -2.35
CA SER A 236 -6.64 -44.98 -2.61
C SER A 236 -6.15 -45.78 -1.41
N PRO A 237 -5.54 -46.96 -1.65
CA PRO A 237 -4.77 -47.63 -0.62
C PRO A 237 -3.64 -46.73 -0.09
N PRO A 238 -3.29 -46.82 1.22
CA PRO A 238 -2.27 -45.97 1.82
C PRO A 238 -0.89 -46.02 1.17
N ASP A 239 -0.50 -47.15 0.64
CA ASP A 239 0.76 -47.37 -0.09
C ASP A 239 0.81 -46.66 -1.45
N LEU A 240 -0.32 -46.46 -2.10
CA LEU A 240 -0.42 -45.71 -3.35
C LEU A 240 -0.73 -44.23 -3.15
N ALA A 241 -1.14 -43.82 -1.96
CA ALA A 241 -1.52 -42.45 -1.67
C ALA A 241 -0.35 -41.47 -1.84
N ASP A 242 0.87 -41.86 -1.54
CA ASP A 242 2.07 -41.04 -1.74
C ASP A 242 2.43 -40.92 -3.23
N GLU A 243 2.22 -41.97 -4.03
CA GLU A 243 2.37 -41.87 -5.49
C GLU A 243 1.35 -40.89 -6.08
N TRP A 244 0.08 -40.96 -5.64
CA TRP A 244 -0.96 -40.03 -6.04
C TRP A 244 -0.62 -38.57 -5.63
N ALA A 245 -0.12 -38.40 -4.43
CA ALA A 245 0.29 -37.08 -3.96
C ALA A 245 1.41 -36.47 -4.81
N ALA A 246 2.32 -37.29 -5.31
CA ALA A 246 3.43 -36.88 -6.17
C ALA A 246 3.04 -36.63 -7.64
N THR A 247 1.83 -37.01 -8.07
CA THR A 247 1.42 -36.79 -9.47
C THR A 247 1.30 -35.30 -9.81
N PRO A 248 1.61 -34.87 -11.04
CA PRO A 248 1.41 -33.47 -11.48
C PRO A 248 -0.05 -33.17 -11.88
N LEU A 249 -1.00 -33.92 -11.35
CA LEU A 249 -2.43 -33.68 -11.57
C LEU A 249 -2.91 -32.43 -10.84
N PRO A 250 -3.83 -31.65 -11.40
CA PRO A 250 -4.46 -30.55 -10.66
C PRO A 250 -5.25 -31.09 -9.45
N ASP A 251 -5.11 -30.43 -8.28
CA ASP A 251 -5.75 -30.87 -7.02
C ASP A 251 -7.25 -31.15 -7.15
N ARG A 252 -7.96 -30.26 -7.87
CA ARG A 252 -9.40 -30.39 -8.14
C ARG A 252 -9.79 -31.63 -8.91
N LYS A 253 -8.84 -32.34 -9.49
CA LYS A 253 -9.04 -33.56 -10.32
C LYS A 253 -8.48 -34.81 -9.70
N LEU A 254 -7.71 -34.66 -8.62
CA LEU A 254 -7.02 -35.78 -7.99
C LEU A 254 -8.00 -36.83 -7.53
N ALA A 255 -9.03 -36.46 -6.80
CA ALA A 255 -10.06 -37.38 -6.31
C ALA A 255 -10.77 -38.12 -7.45
N ASP A 256 -11.13 -37.46 -8.54
CA ASP A 256 -11.77 -38.04 -9.72
C ASP A 256 -10.87 -39.13 -10.35
N TRP A 257 -9.56 -38.86 -10.44
CA TRP A 257 -8.60 -39.83 -11.00
C TRP A 257 -8.37 -41.02 -10.07
N VAL A 258 -8.25 -40.82 -8.78
CA VAL A 258 -8.16 -41.88 -7.79
C VAL A 258 -9.39 -42.78 -7.87
N ALA A 259 -10.58 -42.18 -7.81
CA ALA A 259 -11.84 -42.95 -7.86
C ALA A 259 -12.06 -43.70 -9.18
N SER A 260 -11.38 -43.29 -10.26
CA SER A 260 -11.49 -44.00 -11.54
C SER A 260 -10.79 -45.34 -11.56
N GLY A 261 -9.87 -45.63 -10.64
CA GLY A 261 -9.08 -46.86 -10.64
C GLY A 261 -7.93 -46.93 -11.67
N VAL A 262 -7.69 -45.83 -12.41
CA VAL A 262 -6.50 -45.71 -13.29
C VAL A 262 -5.26 -45.56 -12.40
N PRO A 263 -4.15 -46.28 -12.68
CA PRO A 263 -2.93 -46.14 -11.87
C PRO A 263 -2.34 -44.76 -11.86
N PRO A 264 -1.70 -44.29 -10.75
CA PRO A 264 -1.12 -42.95 -10.63
C PRO A 264 -0.19 -42.58 -11.77
N LEU A 265 0.70 -43.49 -12.17
CA LEU A 265 1.69 -43.28 -13.25
C LEU A 265 1.05 -43.09 -14.62
N ASP A 266 -0.12 -43.68 -14.86
CA ASP A 266 -0.83 -43.57 -16.14
C ASP A 266 -1.78 -42.39 -16.18
N ALA A 267 -2.29 -41.94 -15.05
CA ALA A 267 -3.29 -40.86 -14.97
C ALA A 267 -2.83 -39.58 -15.66
N GLU A 268 -1.57 -39.18 -15.48
CA GLU A 268 -1.00 -38.01 -16.15
C GLU A 268 -0.87 -38.20 -17.68
N ARG A 269 -0.51 -39.38 -18.13
CA ARG A 269 -0.42 -39.72 -19.57
C ARG A 269 -1.79 -39.63 -20.23
N TRP A 270 -2.82 -40.20 -19.57
CA TRP A 270 -4.21 -40.11 -20.03
C TRP A 270 -4.69 -38.68 -20.08
N ARG A 271 -4.40 -37.88 -19.05
CA ARG A 271 -4.74 -36.47 -19.01
C ARG A 271 -4.08 -35.71 -20.16
N LYS A 272 -2.77 -35.92 -20.41
CA LYS A 272 -2.05 -35.32 -21.55
C LYS A 272 -2.66 -35.68 -22.90
N ALA A 273 -3.13 -36.91 -23.03
CA ALA A 273 -3.87 -37.36 -24.21
C ALA A 273 -5.33 -36.89 -24.25
N LYS A 274 -5.71 -35.92 -23.32
CA LYS A 274 -7.03 -35.31 -23.23
C LYS A 274 -8.19 -36.29 -22.95
N PHE A 275 -7.93 -37.31 -22.18
CA PHE A 275 -8.96 -38.20 -21.63
C PHE A 275 -9.31 -37.75 -20.20
N GLY A 276 -10.60 -37.83 -19.88
CA GLY A 276 -11.07 -37.75 -18.50
C GLY A 276 -10.95 -39.10 -17.80
N PRO A 277 -11.05 -39.12 -16.44
CA PRO A 277 -10.87 -40.33 -15.65
C PRO A 277 -11.72 -41.53 -16.12
N SER A 278 -13.03 -41.34 -16.23
CA SER A 278 -13.96 -42.41 -16.66
C SER A 278 -13.69 -42.90 -18.09
N THR A 279 -13.39 -41.98 -19.00
CA THR A 279 -13.08 -42.35 -20.39
C THR A 279 -11.74 -43.10 -20.48
N ALA A 280 -10.75 -42.67 -19.72
CA ALA A 280 -9.45 -43.34 -19.64
C ALA A 280 -9.59 -44.79 -19.16
N LEU A 281 -10.41 -45.02 -18.12
CA LEU A 281 -10.68 -46.35 -17.61
C LEU A 281 -11.25 -47.30 -18.68
N VAL A 282 -12.24 -46.86 -19.45
CA VAL A 282 -12.86 -47.68 -20.50
C VAL A 282 -11.85 -48.03 -21.59
N TRP A 283 -11.03 -47.08 -22.04
CA TRP A 283 -9.97 -47.38 -23.02
C TRP A 283 -8.86 -48.28 -22.45
N ALA A 284 -8.50 -48.09 -21.18
CA ALA A 284 -7.52 -48.94 -20.49
C ALA A 284 -8.01 -50.37 -20.31
N ALA A 285 -9.30 -50.53 -19.98
CA ALA A 285 -9.94 -51.86 -19.87
C ALA A 285 -9.88 -52.66 -21.18
N GLU A 286 -9.96 -51.98 -22.33
CA GLU A 286 -9.78 -52.57 -23.67
C GLU A 286 -8.29 -52.72 -24.03
N GLY A 287 -7.36 -52.50 -23.12
CA GLY A 287 -5.92 -52.67 -23.29
C GLY A 287 -5.25 -51.67 -24.22
N PHE A 288 -5.76 -50.44 -24.30
CA PHE A 288 -5.14 -49.36 -25.05
C PHE A 288 -4.22 -48.51 -24.18
N SER A 289 -3.09 -48.11 -24.73
CA SER A 289 -2.32 -47.00 -24.16
C SER A 289 -3.00 -45.64 -24.46
N PRO A 290 -2.70 -44.58 -23.71
CA PRO A 290 -3.26 -43.27 -23.97
C PRO A 290 -3.06 -42.77 -25.41
N GLU A 291 -1.89 -43.01 -25.99
CA GLU A 291 -1.51 -42.62 -27.33
C GLU A 291 -2.29 -43.41 -28.39
N ALA A 292 -2.41 -44.74 -28.20
CA ALA A 292 -3.17 -45.58 -29.08
C ALA A 292 -4.67 -45.29 -29.03
N ALA A 293 -5.21 -45.05 -27.84
CA ALA A 293 -6.59 -44.61 -27.67
C ALA A 293 -6.87 -43.27 -28.36
N ALA A 294 -5.97 -42.30 -28.24
CA ALA A 294 -6.09 -41.02 -28.91
C ALA A 294 -6.15 -41.14 -30.44
N ALA A 295 -5.31 -42.03 -31.01
CA ALA A 295 -5.32 -42.32 -32.46
C ALA A 295 -6.66 -42.90 -32.95
N TRP A 296 -7.27 -43.81 -32.19
CA TRP A 296 -8.57 -44.36 -32.54
C TRP A 296 -9.72 -43.38 -32.34
N ARG A 297 -9.70 -42.63 -31.25
CA ARG A 297 -10.71 -41.60 -30.93
C ARG A 297 -10.71 -40.46 -31.97
N SER A 298 -9.56 -40.05 -32.50
CA SER A 298 -9.50 -39.04 -33.55
C SER A 298 -10.23 -39.43 -34.83
N GLY A 299 -10.35 -40.72 -35.06
CA GLY A 299 -11.14 -41.32 -36.15
C GLY A 299 -12.62 -41.59 -35.79
N GLY A 300 -13.09 -41.07 -34.63
CA GLY A 300 -14.49 -41.28 -34.19
C GLY A 300 -14.82 -42.73 -33.81
N VAL A 301 -13.83 -43.56 -33.43
CA VAL A 301 -14.01 -44.97 -33.10
C VAL A 301 -14.12 -45.16 -31.60
N ASP A 302 -15.18 -45.87 -31.19
CA ASP A 302 -15.41 -46.25 -29.78
C ASP A 302 -14.45 -47.35 -29.31
N PRO A 303 -14.15 -47.43 -27.99
CA PRO A 303 -13.19 -48.37 -27.41
C PRO A 303 -13.40 -49.81 -27.84
N GLU A 304 -14.61 -50.35 -27.70
CA GLU A 304 -14.96 -51.74 -28.08
C GLU A 304 -14.79 -51.99 -29.59
N ILE A 305 -15.17 -51.02 -30.43
CA ILE A 305 -14.99 -51.12 -31.88
C ILE A 305 -13.51 -51.08 -32.25
N ALA A 306 -12.74 -50.22 -31.57
CA ALA A 306 -11.30 -50.13 -31.74
C ALA A 306 -10.61 -51.45 -31.35
N ALA A 307 -11.01 -52.07 -30.25
CA ALA A 307 -10.49 -53.36 -29.80
C ALA A 307 -10.73 -54.45 -30.82
N ARG A 308 -11.97 -54.56 -31.32
CA ARG A 308 -12.33 -55.51 -32.39
C ARG A 308 -11.52 -55.28 -33.68
N ARG A 309 -11.40 -54.03 -34.09
CA ARG A 309 -10.62 -53.70 -35.31
C ARG A 309 -9.12 -53.99 -35.12
N ARG A 310 -8.56 -53.69 -33.95
CA ARG A 310 -7.17 -54.02 -33.60
C ARG A 310 -6.93 -55.55 -33.65
N ALA A 311 -7.85 -56.32 -33.09
CA ALA A 311 -7.82 -57.82 -33.16
C ALA A 311 -7.89 -58.35 -34.58
N ALA A 312 -8.60 -57.66 -35.48
CA ALA A 312 -8.65 -57.95 -36.93
C ALA A 312 -7.46 -57.41 -37.72
N GLY A 313 -6.43 -56.86 -37.07
CA GLY A 313 -5.23 -56.32 -37.72
C GLY A 313 -5.38 -54.93 -38.36
N VAL A 314 -6.53 -54.24 -38.12
CA VAL A 314 -6.77 -52.90 -38.64
C VAL A 314 -5.99 -51.87 -37.82
N ARG A 315 -5.32 -50.97 -38.51
CA ARG A 315 -4.61 -49.84 -37.86
C ARG A 315 -5.54 -48.67 -37.59
N PRO A 316 -5.22 -47.85 -36.57
CA PRO A 316 -5.99 -46.64 -36.34
C PRO A 316 -5.96 -45.73 -37.58
N PRO A 317 -7.03 -44.94 -37.80
CA PRO A 317 -7.05 -43.94 -38.86
C PRO A 317 -5.86 -42.98 -38.71
N LYS A 318 -5.18 -42.69 -39.80
CA LYS A 318 -4.18 -41.58 -39.78
C LYS A 318 -4.95 -40.31 -39.49
N GLY A 319 -4.62 -39.64 -38.38
CA GLY A 319 -5.27 -38.38 -38.01
C GLY A 319 -5.27 -37.39 -39.17
N ALA A 320 -6.40 -36.73 -39.37
CA ALA A 320 -6.53 -35.61 -40.31
C ALA A 320 -5.80 -34.40 -39.80
#